data_848dff331ed45aff378445f034bdf577
#
_entry.id   848dff331ed45aff378445f034bdf577
#
_cell.length_a   1.000
_cell.length_b   1.000
_cell.length_c   1.000
_cell.angle_alpha   90.00
_cell.angle_beta   90.00
_cell.angle_gamma   90.00
#
_symmetry.space_group_name_H-M   'P 1'
#
loop_
_entity.id
_entity.type
_entity.pdbx_description
1 polymer ?
#
loop_
_entity_poly.entity_id
_entity_poly.type
_entity_poly.pdbx_seq_one_letter_code
_entity_poly.pdbx_strand_id
1 'polypeptide(L)'
;MTQTVTEILTAATDSVTLINAINGSSHDVTGLTQAEINEIVQRNVDHLELILAYTDPDVAGSSEDKTSYTTAITVGKQYITDN
;
A
#
# COMPACT_ATOMS: atom_id res chain seq x y z
N MET A 1 12.78 17.16 -5.49
CA MET A 1 11.46 17.55 -6.00
C MET A 1 10.40 17.16 -4.99
N THR A 2 9.54 18.08 -4.62
CA THR A 2 8.51 17.84 -3.61
C THR A 2 7.23 17.35 -4.30
N GLN A 3 6.67 16.26 -3.82
CA GLN A 3 5.39 15.76 -4.32
C GLN A 3 4.25 16.60 -3.74
N THR A 4 3.18 16.75 -4.51
CA THR A 4 1.96 17.39 -4.03
C THR A 4 1.20 16.41 -3.12
N VAL A 5 0.29 16.94 -2.30
CA VAL A 5 -0.58 16.09 -1.47
C VAL A 5 -1.36 15.11 -2.36
N THR A 6 -1.89 15.58 -3.48
CA THR A 6 -2.62 14.73 -4.42
C THR A 6 -1.76 13.58 -4.92
N GLU A 7 -0.51 13.85 -5.29
CA GLU A 7 0.41 12.79 -5.75
C GLU A 7 0.69 11.77 -4.66
N ILE A 8 0.89 12.22 -3.42
CA ILE A 8 1.12 11.33 -2.27
C ILE A 8 -0.08 10.43 -2.03
N LEU A 9 -1.28 11.00 -2.01
CA LEU A 9 -2.51 10.23 -1.76
C LEU A 9 -2.84 9.30 -2.92
N THR A 10 -2.56 9.70 -4.15
CA THR A 10 -2.74 8.82 -5.32
C THR A 10 -1.81 7.62 -5.22
N ALA A 11 -0.54 7.82 -4.85
CA ALA A 11 0.42 6.73 -4.69
C ALA A 11 -0.02 5.79 -3.56
N ALA A 12 -0.57 6.32 -2.47
CA ALA A 12 -1.11 5.51 -1.38
C ALA A 12 -2.29 4.66 -1.85
N THR A 13 -3.21 5.25 -2.61
CA THR A 13 -4.35 4.52 -3.18
C THR A 13 -3.89 3.41 -4.12
N ASP A 14 -2.87 3.67 -4.94
CA ASP A 14 -2.29 2.67 -5.84
C ASP A 14 -1.71 1.50 -5.04
N SER A 15 -1.06 1.76 -3.91
CA SER A 15 -0.53 0.71 -3.05
C SER A 15 -1.65 -0.13 -2.44
N VAL A 16 -2.75 0.49 -1.99
CA VAL A 16 -3.94 -0.21 -1.49
C VAL A 16 -4.49 -1.14 -2.58
N THR A 17 -4.65 -0.61 -3.79
CA THR A 17 -5.19 -1.36 -4.93
C THR A 17 -4.31 -2.57 -5.24
N LEU A 18 -3.00 -2.38 -5.27
CA LEU A 18 -2.06 -3.46 -5.60
C LEU A 18 -2.08 -4.57 -4.54
N ILE A 19 -2.04 -4.21 -3.27
CA ILE A 19 -2.09 -5.20 -2.18
C ILE A 19 -3.36 -6.02 -2.27
N ASN A 20 -4.51 -5.36 -2.44
CA ASN A 20 -5.80 -6.04 -2.53
C ASN A 20 -5.89 -6.92 -3.78
N ALA A 21 -5.34 -6.47 -4.90
CA ALA A 21 -5.34 -7.25 -6.14
C ALA A 21 -4.49 -8.52 -6.01
N ILE A 22 -3.32 -8.43 -5.38
CA ILE A 22 -2.47 -9.59 -5.14
C ILE A 22 -3.16 -10.56 -4.19
N ASN A 23 -3.71 -10.06 -3.10
CA ASN A 23 -4.41 -10.89 -2.11
C ASN A 23 -5.64 -11.59 -2.73
N GLY A 24 -6.33 -10.91 -3.63
CA GLY A 24 -7.52 -11.43 -4.30
C GLY A 24 -7.22 -12.24 -5.56
N SER A 25 -5.95 -12.45 -5.90
CA SER A 25 -5.50 -13.19 -7.10
C SER A 25 -5.96 -12.54 -8.41
N SER A 26 -6.20 -11.23 -8.41
CA SER A 26 -6.60 -10.50 -9.62
C SER A 26 -5.43 -9.76 -10.28
N HIS A 27 -4.27 -9.72 -9.64
CA HIS A 27 -3.08 -9.10 -10.21
C HIS A 27 -2.28 -10.15 -10.98
N ASP A 28 -1.78 -9.77 -12.16
CA ASP A 28 -0.95 -10.68 -12.96
C ASP A 28 0.45 -10.78 -12.33
N VAL A 29 0.78 -11.97 -11.82
CA VAL A 29 2.07 -12.26 -11.21
C VAL A 29 2.84 -13.32 -12.00
N THR A 30 2.47 -13.52 -13.26
CA THR A 30 3.12 -14.50 -14.14
C THR A 30 4.63 -14.22 -14.21
N GLY A 31 5.43 -15.27 -14.02
CA GLY A 31 6.88 -15.16 -14.07
C GLY A 31 7.55 -14.73 -12.77
N LEU A 32 6.77 -14.42 -11.72
CA LEU A 32 7.32 -14.05 -10.42
C LEU A 32 7.33 -15.24 -9.48
N THR A 33 8.38 -15.34 -8.65
CA THR A 33 8.41 -16.31 -7.56
C THR A 33 7.56 -15.79 -6.40
N GLN A 34 7.16 -16.67 -5.49
CA GLN A 34 6.41 -16.23 -4.30
C GLN A 34 7.23 -15.25 -3.47
N ALA A 35 8.55 -15.44 -3.36
CA ALA A 35 9.41 -14.52 -2.65
C ALA A 35 9.39 -13.12 -3.28
N GLU A 36 9.38 -13.04 -4.61
CA GLU A 36 9.29 -11.76 -5.32
C GLU A 36 7.95 -11.09 -5.11
N ILE A 37 6.85 -11.87 -5.12
CA ILE A 37 5.51 -11.35 -4.86
C ILE A 37 5.43 -10.79 -3.44
N ASN A 38 5.93 -11.54 -2.46
CA ASN A 38 5.96 -11.09 -1.06
C ASN A 38 6.76 -9.80 -0.88
N GLU A 39 7.86 -9.64 -1.63
CA GLU A 39 8.66 -8.43 -1.60
C GLU A 39 7.89 -7.22 -2.13
N ILE A 40 7.12 -7.42 -3.22
CA ILE A 40 6.26 -6.36 -3.77
C ILE A 40 5.21 -5.95 -2.73
N VAL A 41 4.56 -6.91 -2.09
CA VAL A 41 3.56 -6.63 -1.05
C VAL A 41 4.21 -5.87 0.11
N GLN A 42 5.39 -6.31 0.56
CA GLN A 42 6.09 -5.65 1.67
C GLN A 42 6.43 -4.20 1.34
N ARG A 43 6.92 -3.92 0.13
CA ARG A 43 7.24 -2.55 -0.28
C ARG A 43 6.01 -1.65 -0.25
N ASN A 44 4.85 -2.17 -0.66
CA ASN A 44 3.61 -1.40 -0.65
C ASN A 44 3.07 -1.21 0.77
N VAL A 45 3.23 -2.20 1.64
CA VAL A 45 2.92 -2.07 3.07
C VAL A 45 3.78 -0.97 3.68
N ASP A 46 5.09 -1.01 3.44
CA ASP A 46 6.03 -0.01 3.97
C ASP A 46 5.66 1.39 3.49
N HIS A 47 5.26 1.52 2.23
CA HIS A 47 4.85 2.80 1.66
C HIS A 47 3.62 3.35 2.40
N LEU A 48 2.62 2.52 2.66
CA LEU A 48 1.42 2.94 3.38
C LEU A 48 1.73 3.31 4.82
N GLU A 49 2.62 2.56 5.48
CA GLU A 49 3.04 2.90 6.85
C GLU A 49 3.75 4.26 6.88
N LEU A 50 4.56 4.56 5.87
CA LEU A 50 5.21 5.86 5.74
C LEU A 50 4.19 6.99 5.58
N ILE A 51 3.18 6.78 4.73
CA ILE A 51 2.12 7.78 4.52
C ILE A 51 1.37 8.07 5.83
N LEU A 52 1.04 7.02 6.59
CA LEU A 52 0.35 7.18 7.88
C LEU A 52 1.22 7.87 8.93
N ALA A 53 2.53 7.82 8.79
CA ALA A 53 3.46 8.46 9.71
C ALA A 53 3.69 9.94 9.40
N TYR A 54 3.18 10.46 8.30
CA TYR A 54 3.34 11.87 7.97
C TYR A 54 2.66 12.75 9.00
N THR A 55 3.38 13.78 9.45
CA THR A 55 2.85 14.76 10.39
C THR A 55 2.41 16.06 9.72
N ASP A 56 2.63 16.17 8.40
CA ASP A 56 2.22 17.35 7.62
C ASP A 56 0.69 17.47 7.67
N PRO A 57 0.16 18.61 8.13
CA PRO A 57 -1.29 18.79 8.24
C PRO A 57 -2.03 18.62 6.92
N ASP A 58 -1.41 18.94 5.79
CA ASP A 58 -2.03 18.77 4.48
C ASP A 58 -2.23 17.31 4.12
N VAL A 59 -1.38 16.42 4.63
CA VAL A 59 -1.52 14.97 4.43
C VAL A 59 -2.28 14.35 5.59
N ALA A 60 -1.83 14.61 6.82
CA ALA A 60 -2.41 14.02 8.03
C ALA A 60 -3.84 14.51 8.26
N GLY A 61 -4.11 15.77 7.91
CA GLY A 61 -5.42 16.39 8.08
C GLY A 61 -6.31 16.32 6.85
N SER A 62 -5.93 15.57 5.82
CA SER A 62 -6.71 15.46 4.59
C SER A 62 -8.05 14.78 4.85
N SER A 63 -9.03 15.05 3.98
CA SER A 63 -10.32 14.38 4.04
C SER A 63 -10.29 12.94 3.54
N GLU A 64 -9.13 12.48 3.06
CA GLU A 64 -8.97 11.12 2.55
C GLU A 64 -9.21 10.10 3.67
N ASP A 65 -9.95 9.04 3.37
CA ASP A 65 -10.21 7.98 4.33
C ASP A 65 -8.99 7.07 4.48
N LYS A 66 -8.25 7.27 5.56
CA LYS A 66 -7.04 6.49 5.84
C LYS A 66 -7.33 5.10 6.41
N THR A 67 -8.60 4.77 6.65
CA THR A 67 -8.99 3.43 7.09
C THR A 67 -8.61 2.39 6.04
N SER A 68 -8.75 2.73 4.75
CA SER A 68 -8.37 1.83 3.66
C SER A 68 -6.87 1.53 3.69
N TYR A 69 -6.04 2.49 4.06
CA TYR A 69 -4.59 2.30 4.18
C TYR A 69 -4.25 1.31 5.29
N THR A 70 -4.85 1.51 6.47
CA THR A 70 -4.65 0.61 7.62
C THR A 70 -5.13 -0.81 7.31
N THR A 71 -6.28 -0.93 6.66
CA THR A 71 -6.82 -2.23 6.26
C THR A 71 -5.89 -2.93 5.28
N ALA A 72 -5.37 -2.21 4.27
CA ALA A 72 -4.47 -2.79 3.28
C ALA A 72 -3.15 -3.23 3.91
N ILE A 73 -2.64 -2.49 4.89
CA ILE A 73 -1.44 -2.89 5.64
C ILE A 73 -1.67 -4.24 6.32
N THR A 74 -2.80 -4.41 6.99
CA THR A 74 -3.16 -5.66 7.67
C THR A 74 -3.28 -6.80 6.65
N VAL A 75 -3.95 -6.56 5.53
CA VAL A 75 -4.10 -7.55 4.46
C VAL A 75 -2.74 -7.96 3.90
N GLY A 76 -1.87 -6.99 3.63
CA GLY A 76 -0.55 -7.27 3.08
C GLY A 76 0.32 -8.07 4.02
N LYS A 77 0.34 -7.73 5.32
CA LYS A 77 1.10 -8.46 6.32
C LYS A 77 0.59 -9.90 6.46
N GLN A 78 -0.72 -10.08 6.43
CA GLN A 78 -1.32 -11.41 6.51
C GLN A 78 -0.99 -12.23 5.27
N TYR A 79 -1.04 -11.62 4.08
CA TYR A 79 -0.66 -12.30 2.85
C TYR A 79 0.77 -12.84 2.93
N ILE A 80 1.71 -12.02 3.38
CA ILE A 80 3.11 -12.44 3.51
C ILE A 80 3.26 -13.57 4.52
N THR A 81 2.53 -13.50 5.65
CA THR A 81 2.55 -14.55 6.67
C THR A 81 2.03 -15.88 6.12
N ASP A 82 1.00 -15.84 5.28
CA ASP A 82 0.34 -17.02 4.73
C ASP A 82 1.07 -17.63 3.54
N ASN A 83 2.02 -16.91 2.99
CA ASN A 83 2.73 -17.32 1.77
C ASN A 83 4.25 -17.24 1.95
#